data_299dea2c5a753bf1c803bb32f6d52507
#
_entry.id   299dea2c5a753bf1c803bb32f6d52507
#
_cell.length_a   1.000
_cell.length_b   1.000
_cell.length_c   1.000
_cell.angle_alpha   90.00
_cell.angle_beta   90.00
_cell.angle_gamma   90.00
#
_symmetry.space_group_name_H-M   'P 1'
#
loop_
_entity.id
_entity.type
_entity.pdbx_description
1 polymer ?
#
loop_
_entity_poly.entity_id
_entity_poly.type
_entity_poly.pdbx_seq_one_letter_code
_entity_poly.pdbx_strand_id
1 'polypeptide(L)'
;MTIEELYELLRSDESYRIERTVSTGNMDKFQEAICAFANDLPGSRKKGYLLIGVHDDGSISGLKVDDVLMKKISGIRSDGNILPLPVMNTEKVETPQGDVLVVEVTPSFDTPVRYRGRTFIRIGPRRDIASIQEERILSERCAASLPTFDTYPCRQATINDLHIDIIMNQYMPQAIDEEVLDNDHRSIEEKLASLHLWNLQWNCPTYASLIMFGKNPKFFMPGAFIQYVRFKGETNGGAILNERRFEGCLYEMLPQLENFIRDGIVTNRPISISVLREKQVTNYPYKAIHELMMNACMHRDYQSNMPTRLYQYDHHIEIMNPGGLYGQARPDNFPLVNDYRNNVVAEMMRTFKYVNMFNHGVSEVQDALKANANPPAEFNVNLLTAFSVIVRDDEKSYEESVHSVSLNATCTQLKASLNPDEKLLIISLSDTIASISEIKLKRLLKPLYEKKSNTLLKDKVIYPLIKLGLVAQTHPETPRHPKQKYYLTELGKTMLAYLMNTDCME
;
A
#
# COMPACT_ATOMS: atom_id res chain seq x y z
N MET A 1 19.53 4.09 -36.11
CA MET A 1 18.51 3.00 -36.33
C MET A 1 18.71 2.47 -37.76
N THR A 2 18.70 1.16 -37.95
CA THR A 2 18.76 0.55 -39.29
C THR A 2 17.37 0.53 -39.93
N ILE A 3 17.33 0.33 -41.26
CA ILE A 3 16.05 0.21 -41.98
C ILE A 3 15.27 -1.02 -41.51
N GLU A 4 15.96 -2.12 -41.23
CA GLU A 4 15.36 -3.35 -40.69
C GLU A 4 14.70 -3.11 -39.32
N GLU A 5 15.37 -2.43 -38.42
CA GLU A 5 14.83 -2.05 -37.09
C GLU A 5 13.59 -1.15 -37.27
N LEU A 6 13.59 -0.22 -38.19
CA LEU A 6 12.41 0.60 -38.49
C LEU A 6 11.23 -0.26 -38.95
N TYR A 7 11.45 -1.20 -39.87
CA TYR A 7 10.39 -2.07 -40.39
C TYR A 7 9.83 -2.99 -39.30
N GLU A 8 10.62 -3.42 -38.32
CA GLU A 8 10.11 -4.15 -37.14
C GLU A 8 9.20 -3.27 -36.30
N LEU A 9 9.55 -2.01 -36.04
CA LEU A 9 8.70 -1.06 -35.34
C LEU A 9 7.41 -0.74 -36.09
N LEU A 10 7.46 -0.68 -37.42
CA LEU A 10 6.28 -0.42 -38.27
C LEU A 10 5.30 -1.62 -38.30
N ARG A 11 5.79 -2.84 -38.11
CA ARG A 11 4.95 -4.07 -38.07
C ARG A 11 4.35 -4.33 -36.67
N SER A 12 4.94 -3.77 -35.61
CA SER A 12 4.42 -3.94 -34.28
C SER A 12 3.21 -3.05 -34.05
N ASP A 13 2.24 -3.49 -33.23
CA ASP A 13 1.10 -2.65 -32.86
C ASP A 13 1.53 -1.42 -32.05
N GLU A 14 0.73 -0.35 -32.09
CA GLU A 14 0.90 0.77 -31.16
C GLU A 14 0.81 0.27 -29.72
N SER A 15 1.76 0.70 -28.92
CA SER A 15 1.92 0.25 -27.55
C SER A 15 2.33 1.41 -26.64
N TYR A 16 2.57 1.10 -25.38
CA TYR A 16 3.16 2.09 -24.44
C TYR A 16 4.55 2.60 -24.89
N ARG A 17 5.16 2.00 -25.92
CA ARG A 17 6.49 2.36 -26.45
C ARG A 17 6.50 2.98 -27.83
N ILE A 18 5.44 2.89 -28.59
CA ILE A 18 5.40 3.33 -29.99
C ILE A 18 4.21 4.27 -30.20
N GLU A 19 4.47 5.42 -30.78
CA GLU A 19 3.46 6.38 -31.25
C GLU A 19 3.76 6.72 -32.69
N ARG A 20 2.74 6.70 -33.55
CA ARG A 20 2.83 7.04 -34.99
C ARG A 20 2.06 8.31 -35.29
N THR A 21 2.51 9.06 -36.24
CA THR A 21 1.80 10.25 -36.70
C THR A 21 2.25 10.70 -38.08
N VAL A 22 1.30 11.12 -38.87
CA VAL A 22 1.59 11.81 -40.16
C VAL A 22 1.75 13.32 -39.99
N SER A 23 1.33 13.86 -38.85
CA SER A 23 1.43 15.29 -38.55
C SER A 23 2.88 15.71 -38.32
N THR A 24 3.29 16.83 -38.89
CA THR A 24 4.61 17.46 -38.66
C THR A 24 4.53 18.72 -37.81
N GLY A 25 3.31 19.17 -37.47
CA GLY A 25 3.07 20.46 -36.82
C GLY A 25 2.56 20.40 -35.39
N ASN A 26 2.10 19.24 -34.89
CA ASN A 26 1.47 19.15 -33.58
C ASN A 26 2.49 18.99 -32.46
N MET A 27 3.20 20.10 -32.15
CA MET A 27 4.31 20.09 -31.17
C MET A 27 3.89 19.69 -29.78
N ASP A 28 2.70 20.10 -29.33
CA ASP A 28 2.22 19.75 -27.99
C ASP A 28 2.07 18.23 -27.86
N LYS A 29 1.45 17.56 -28.85
CA LYS A 29 1.34 16.10 -28.85
C LYS A 29 2.71 15.39 -28.86
N PHE A 30 3.68 15.93 -29.57
CA PHE A 30 5.03 15.35 -29.60
C PHE A 30 5.72 15.46 -28.24
N GLN A 31 5.65 16.64 -27.62
CA GLN A 31 6.23 16.89 -26.30
C GLN A 31 5.55 16.05 -25.21
N GLU A 32 4.22 15.90 -25.26
CA GLU A 32 3.48 15.02 -24.37
C GLU A 32 3.89 13.55 -24.55
N ALA A 33 4.07 13.07 -25.79
CA ALA A 33 4.51 11.70 -26.07
C ALA A 33 5.94 11.46 -25.56
N ILE A 34 6.86 12.40 -25.84
CA ILE A 34 8.24 12.35 -25.35
C ILE A 34 8.28 12.33 -23.82
N CYS A 35 7.49 13.18 -23.16
CA CYS A 35 7.34 13.20 -21.71
C CYS A 35 6.85 11.84 -21.17
N ALA A 36 5.84 11.27 -21.81
CA ALA A 36 5.25 9.99 -21.41
C ALA A 36 6.21 8.80 -21.60
N PHE A 37 7.01 8.79 -22.68
CA PHE A 37 8.05 7.80 -22.90
C PHE A 37 9.19 7.93 -21.88
N ALA A 38 9.59 9.17 -21.55
CA ALA A 38 10.61 9.42 -20.55
C ALA A 38 10.19 8.94 -19.15
N ASN A 39 8.89 9.01 -18.82
CA ASN A 39 8.34 8.52 -17.57
C ASN A 39 8.27 6.99 -17.46
N ASP A 40 8.11 6.28 -18.58
CA ASP A 40 8.04 4.80 -18.62
C ASP A 40 7.24 4.21 -17.45
N LEU A 41 5.97 4.59 -17.29
CA LEU A 41 5.15 4.16 -16.15
C LEU A 41 5.16 2.63 -15.92
N PRO A 42 5.15 1.76 -16.94
CA PRO A 42 5.30 0.33 -16.76
C PRO A 42 6.65 -0.10 -16.14
N GLY A 43 7.68 0.76 -16.19
CA GLY A 43 9.02 0.45 -15.68
C GLY A 43 9.78 -0.56 -16.55
N SER A 44 9.51 -0.55 -17.85
CA SER A 44 10.08 -1.50 -18.80
C SER A 44 11.57 -1.28 -19.05
N ARG A 45 12.08 -0.08 -18.76
CA ARG A 45 13.42 0.42 -19.07
C ARG A 45 13.78 0.33 -20.56
N LYS A 46 12.79 0.16 -21.44
CA LYS A 46 12.94 0.08 -22.88
C LYS A 46 12.65 1.44 -23.49
N LYS A 47 13.40 1.78 -24.56
CA LYS A 47 13.24 3.04 -25.29
C LYS A 47 11.83 3.17 -25.87
N GLY A 48 11.29 4.38 -25.87
CA GLY A 48 10.08 4.75 -26.57
C GLY A 48 10.38 5.37 -27.93
N TYR A 49 9.46 5.25 -28.89
CA TYR A 49 9.63 5.71 -30.26
C TYR A 49 8.44 6.53 -30.73
N LEU A 50 8.69 7.78 -31.14
CA LEU A 50 7.73 8.60 -31.87
C LEU A 50 8.14 8.58 -33.34
N LEU A 51 7.28 8.03 -34.21
CA LEU A 51 7.50 7.86 -35.63
C LEU A 51 6.67 8.90 -36.38
N ILE A 52 7.35 9.92 -36.93
CA ILE A 52 6.72 11.01 -37.69
C ILE A 52 6.83 10.72 -39.18
N GLY A 53 5.72 10.80 -39.89
CA GLY A 53 5.61 10.40 -41.32
C GLY A 53 5.05 8.99 -41.49
N VAL A 54 4.37 8.45 -40.46
CA VAL A 54 3.80 7.09 -40.43
C VAL A 54 2.32 7.18 -40.09
N HIS A 55 1.48 6.44 -40.79
CA HIS A 55 0.06 6.24 -40.48
C HIS A 55 -0.13 5.25 -39.33
N ASP A 56 -1.31 5.23 -38.71
CA ASP A 56 -1.65 4.33 -37.61
C ASP A 56 -1.57 2.84 -38.02
N ASP A 57 -1.78 2.52 -39.28
CA ASP A 57 -1.63 1.17 -39.86
C ASP A 57 -0.17 0.75 -40.12
N GLY A 58 0.80 1.62 -39.81
CA GLY A 58 2.22 1.39 -40.06
C GLY A 58 2.71 1.73 -41.48
N SER A 59 1.85 2.22 -42.37
CA SER A 59 2.24 2.64 -43.70
C SER A 59 2.95 4.01 -43.69
N ILE A 60 3.95 4.18 -44.55
CA ILE A 60 4.75 5.40 -44.64
C ILE A 60 4.01 6.43 -45.50
N SER A 61 3.91 7.68 -45.01
CA SER A 61 3.08 8.74 -45.60
C SER A 61 3.69 9.46 -46.82
N GLY A 62 4.92 9.12 -47.18
CA GLY A 62 5.65 9.84 -48.23
C GLY A 62 6.23 11.19 -47.79
N LEU A 63 6.39 11.41 -46.49
CA LEU A 63 7.01 12.61 -45.93
C LEU A 63 8.42 12.78 -46.48
N LYS A 64 8.80 14.05 -46.74
CA LYS A 64 10.21 14.45 -46.93
C LYS A 64 10.66 15.25 -45.70
N VAL A 65 11.62 14.71 -44.99
CA VAL A 65 12.19 15.34 -43.79
C VAL A 65 13.28 16.32 -44.23
N ASP A 66 13.06 17.59 -43.94
CA ASP A 66 14.04 18.67 -44.19
C ASP A 66 14.77 19.06 -42.90
N ASP A 67 15.81 19.88 -43.04
CA ASP A 67 16.60 20.37 -41.91
C ASP A 67 15.78 21.23 -40.94
N VAL A 68 14.72 21.89 -41.40
CA VAL A 68 13.87 22.75 -40.60
C VAL A 68 13.06 21.90 -39.63
N LEU A 69 12.43 20.83 -40.13
CA LEU A 69 11.69 19.87 -39.32
C LEU A 69 12.61 19.15 -38.32
N MET A 70 13.79 18.72 -38.78
CA MET A 70 14.79 18.07 -37.94
C MET A 70 15.22 18.96 -36.78
N LYS A 71 15.58 20.22 -37.04
CA LYS A 71 15.95 21.18 -35.98
C LYS A 71 14.80 21.48 -35.04
N LYS A 72 13.58 21.59 -35.57
CA LYS A 72 12.38 21.88 -34.78
C LYS A 72 12.10 20.73 -33.78
N ILE A 73 12.18 19.49 -34.23
CA ILE A 73 11.92 18.32 -33.36
C ILE A 73 13.08 18.09 -32.37
N SER A 74 14.33 18.20 -32.81
CA SER A 74 15.49 18.10 -31.93
C SER A 74 15.51 19.18 -30.85
N GLY A 75 15.00 20.38 -31.18
CA GLY A 75 14.89 21.50 -30.26
C GLY A 75 13.98 21.26 -29.05
N ILE A 76 13.05 20.29 -29.12
CA ILE A 76 12.17 19.91 -28.03
C ILE A 76 12.97 19.54 -26.77
N ARG A 77 14.14 18.93 -26.93
CA ARG A 77 15.01 18.55 -25.82
C ARG A 77 15.39 19.73 -24.95
N SER A 78 15.57 20.91 -25.52
CA SER A 78 16.17 22.08 -24.84
C SER A 78 15.28 23.31 -24.82
N ASP A 79 14.02 23.22 -25.24
CA ASP A 79 13.08 24.36 -25.24
C ASP A 79 12.56 24.75 -23.86
N GLY A 80 12.89 23.98 -22.81
CA GLY A 80 12.52 24.23 -21.43
C GLY A 80 11.09 23.81 -21.05
N ASN A 81 10.33 23.26 -21.98
CA ASN A 81 8.97 22.83 -21.72
C ASN A 81 8.89 21.45 -21.04
N ILE A 82 9.90 20.60 -21.23
CA ILE A 82 10.00 19.26 -20.61
C ILE A 82 11.12 19.29 -19.58
N LEU A 83 10.79 19.04 -18.32
CA LEU A 83 11.74 19.02 -17.20
C LEU A 83 11.48 17.81 -16.27
N PRO A 84 12.53 17.12 -15.79
CA PRO A 84 13.93 17.19 -16.23
C PRO A 84 14.10 16.97 -17.74
N LEU A 85 15.23 17.41 -18.28
CA LEU A 85 15.46 17.32 -19.73
C LEU A 85 15.43 15.86 -20.21
N PRO A 86 14.65 15.52 -21.26
CA PRO A 86 14.57 14.15 -21.73
C PRO A 86 15.87 13.73 -22.43
N VAL A 87 16.26 12.49 -22.25
CA VAL A 87 17.32 11.85 -23.03
C VAL A 87 16.69 11.31 -24.31
N MET A 88 16.92 12.01 -25.41
CA MET A 88 16.33 11.65 -26.70
C MET A 88 17.33 11.82 -27.86
N ASN A 89 17.12 11.03 -28.88
CA ASN A 89 17.82 11.14 -30.18
C ASN A 89 16.80 11.30 -31.31
N THR A 90 17.13 12.09 -32.29
CA THR A 90 16.32 12.29 -33.48
C THR A 90 17.11 11.89 -34.71
N GLU A 91 16.54 11.03 -35.56
CA GLU A 91 17.18 10.46 -36.68
C GLU A 91 16.20 10.40 -37.88
N LYS A 92 16.67 10.78 -39.06
CA LYS A 92 15.95 10.61 -40.32
C LYS A 92 16.31 9.25 -40.90
N VAL A 93 15.31 8.43 -41.21
CA VAL A 93 15.48 7.17 -41.94
C VAL A 93 14.82 7.31 -43.29
N GLU A 94 15.62 7.19 -44.33
CA GLU A 94 15.18 7.27 -45.73
C GLU A 94 14.67 5.89 -46.18
N THR A 95 13.47 5.86 -46.74
CA THR A 95 12.88 4.63 -47.29
C THR A 95 12.40 4.87 -48.74
N PRO A 96 12.18 3.80 -49.52
CA PRO A 96 11.64 3.94 -50.88
C PRO A 96 10.26 4.61 -50.96
N GLN A 97 9.49 4.58 -49.84
CA GLN A 97 8.14 5.15 -49.76
C GLN A 97 8.12 6.58 -49.20
N GLY A 98 9.24 7.10 -48.72
CA GLY A 98 9.37 8.40 -48.08
C GLY A 98 10.28 8.37 -46.88
N ASP A 99 10.49 9.51 -46.25
CA ASP A 99 11.32 9.62 -45.04
C ASP A 99 10.47 9.39 -43.80
N VAL A 100 11.05 8.76 -42.78
CA VAL A 100 10.50 8.67 -41.45
C VAL A 100 11.43 9.41 -40.49
N LEU A 101 10.90 10.38 -39.75
CA LEU A 101 11.64 11.00 -38.67
C LEU A 101 11.36 10.25 -37.39
N VAL A 102 12.38 9.58 -36.88
CA VAL A 102 12.32 8.78 -35.65
C VAL A 102 12.84 9.59 -34.47
N VAL A 103 12.02 9.70 -33.44
CA VAL A 103 12.43 10.24 -32.14
C VAL A 103 12.52 9.08 -31.15
N GLU A 104 13.73 8.72 -30.80
CA GLU A 104 14.02 7.72 -29.80
C GLU A 104 14.15 8.40 -28.42
N VAL A 105 13.39 7.95 -27.43
CA VAL A 105 13.39 8.49 -26.08
C VAL A 105 13.83 7.40 -25.11
N THR A 106 14.89 7.69 -24.36
CA THR A 106 15.34 6.80 -23.27
C THR A 106 14.56 7.13 -21.98
N PRO A 107 14.05 6.12 -21.25
CA PRO A 107 13.43 6.33 -19.95
C PRO A 107 14.34 7.12 -19.02
N SER A 108 13.79 8.12 -18.34
CA SER A 108 14.53 8.95 -17.39
C SER A 108 14.71 8.23 -16.06
N PHE A 109 15.87 8.42 -15.43
CA PHE A 109 16.07 8.07 -14.04
C PHE A 109 15.47 9.12 -13.10
N ASP A 110 15.41 10.39 -13.52
CA ASP A 110 14.89 11.52 -12.76
C ASP A 110 13.38 11.72 -13.03
N THR A 111 12.58 10.76 -12.62
CA THR A 111 11.11 10.84 -12.73
C THR A 111 10.49 11.49 -11.49
N PRO A 112 9.34 12.17 -11.61
CA PRO A 112 8.53 12.35 -12.80
C PRO A 112 9.03 13.46 -13.72
N VAL A 113 9.13 13.15 -15.00
CA VAL A 113 9.36 14.14 -16.07
C VAL A 113 8.04 14.84 -16.35
N ARG A 114 8.08 16.18 -16.49
CA ARG A 114 6.88 17.01 -16.69
C ARG A 114 6.96 17.84 -17.94
N TYR A 115 5.89 17.88 -18.69
CA TYR A 115 5.68 18.83 -19.78
C TYR A 115 4.76 19.95 -19.30
N ARG A 116 5.25 21.19 -19.29
CA ARG A 116 4.54 22.38 -18.77
C ARG A 116 3.91 22.13 -17.40
N GLY A 117 4.66 21.49 -16.50
CA GLY A 117 4.24 21.19 -15.12
C GLY A 117 3.30 20.01 -14.96
N ARG A 118 2.89 19.31 -16.03
CA ARG A 118 2.04 18.13 -16.00
C ARG A 118 2.84 16.88 -16.34
N THR A 119 2.61 15.82 -15.58
CA THR A 119 3.23 14.51 -15.82
C THR A 119 2.38 13.73 -16.81
N PHE A 120 2.94 13.43 -17.99
CA PHE A 120 2.28 12.58 -19.00
C PHE A 120 2.81 11.15 -18.89
N ILE A 121 1.91 10.18 -19.07
CA ILE A 121 2.18 8.73 -19.02
C ILE A 121 1.49 8.03 -20.17
N ARG A 122 1.84 6.75 -20.40
CA ARG A 122 1.12 5.90 -21.35
C ARG A 122 0.48 4.72 -20.65
N ILE A 123 -0.79 4.49 -20.97
CA ILE A 123 -1.56 3.32 -20.56
C ILE A 123 -1.88 2.54 -21.84
N GLY A 124 -1.07 1.51 -22.11
CA GLY A 124 -1.09 0.86 -23.44
C GLY A 124 -0.76 1.85 -24.57
N PRO A 125 -1.54 1.91 -25.65
CA PRO A 125 -1.32 2.86 -26.74
C PRO A 125 -1.77 4.28 -26.40
N ARG A 126 -2.55 4.48 -25.35
CA ARG A 126 -3.13 5.78 -24.99
C ARG A 126 -2.20 6.60 -24.10
N ARG A 127 -2.06 7.87 -24.42
CA ARG A 127 -1.42 8.88 -23.57
C ARG A 127 -2.44 9.50 -22.61
N ASP A 128 -2.04 9.70 -21.34
CA ASP A 128 -2.88 10.32 -20.32
C ASP A 128 -2.02 11.17 -19.35
N ILE A 129 -2.68 11.95 -18.51
CA ILE A 129 -2.04 12.70 -17.45
C ILE A 129 -1.98 11.80 -16.21
N ALA A 130 -0.82 11.71 -15.59
CA ALA A 130 -0.63 10.91 -14.40
C ALA A 130 -1.51 11.39 -13.24
N SER A 131 -2.18 10.46 -12.57
CA SER A 131 -2.80 10.68 -11.28
C SER A 131 -1.75 10.94 -10.20
N ILE A 132 -2.16 11.46 -9.06
CA ILE A 132 -1.27 11.67 -7.90
C ILE A 132 -0.58 10.36 -7.48
N GLN A 133 -1.28 9.22 -7.61
CA GLN A 133 -0.73 7.89 -7.31
C GLN A 133 0.38 7.48 -8.27
N GLU A 134 0.19 7.73 -9.56
CA GLU A 134 1.17 7.41 -10.60
C GLU A 134 2.38 8.35 -10.55
N GLU A 135 2.19 9.64 -10.25
CA GLU A 135 3.31 10.57 -9.99
C GLU A 135 4.14 10.11 -8.78
N ARG A 136 3.49 9.58 -7.75
CA ARG A 136 4.18 9.05 -6.58
C ARG A 136 5.00 7.82 -6.94
N ILE A 137 4.45 6.87 -7.72
CA ILE A 137 5.20 5.70 -8.22
C ILE A 137 6.44 6.13 -9.00
N LEU A 138 6.32 7.15 -9.85
CA LEU A 138 7.44 7.70 -10.61
C LEU A 138 8.48 8.35 -9.69
N SER A 139 8.05 9.11 -8.68
CA SER A 139 8.94 9.75 -7.70
C SER A 139 9.68 8.70 -6.84
N GLU A 140 9.02 7.63 -6.46
CA GLU A 140 9.63 6.54 -5.69
C GLU A 140 10.67 5.77 -6.52
N ARG A 141 10.49 5.66 -7.84
CA ARG A 141 11.51 5.08 -8.74
C ARG A 141 12.75 5.96 -8.85
N CYS A 142 12.58 7.26 -8.90
CA CYS A 142 13.69 8.21 -8.81
C CYS A 142 14.42 8.03 -7.47
N ALA A 143 13.68 7.94 -6.38
CA ALA A 143 14.24 7.72 -5.05
C ALA A 143 15.00 6.39 -4.93
N ALA A 144 14.56 5.32 -5.60
CA ALA A 144 15.26 4.01 -5.58
C ALA A 144 16.61 4.01 -6.31
N SER A 145 16.85 4.96 -7.20
CA SER A 145 18.16 5.18 -7.85
C SER A 145 19.01 6.21 -7.10
N LEU A 146 18.46 6.89 -6.09
CA LEU A 146 19.16 7.81 -5.21
C LEU A 146 19.58 7.09 -3.91
N PRO A 147 20.54 7.66 -3.16
CA PRO A 147 20.82 7.20 -1.81
C PRO A 147 19.53 7.16 -0.98
N THR A 148 19.36 6.10 -0.19
CA THR A 148 18.19 5.96 0.70
C THR A 148 18.17 7.07 1.75
N PHE A 149 16.98 7.44 2.27
CA PHE A 149 16.83 8.54 3.22
C PHE A 149 17.79 8.43 4.40
N ASP A 150 17.99 7.26 4.90
CA ASP A 150 18.85 6.98 6.05
C ASP A 150 20.33 7.33 5.80
N THR A 151 20.79 7.40 4.54
CA THR A 151 22.15 7.81 4.18
C THR A 151 22.32 9.34 4.10
N TYR A 152 21.23 10.11 4.10
CA TYR A 152 21.33 11.57 4.03
C TYR A 152 21.93 12.17 5.30
N PRO A 153 22.71 13.27 5.16
CA PRO A 153 23.27 14.00 6.29
C PRO A 153 22.20 14.76 7.07
N CYS A 154 22.17 14.60 8.39
CA CYS A 154 21.36 15.41 9.29
C CYS A 154 22.18 16.63 9.78
N ARG A 155 22.11 17.74 9.05
CA ARG A 155 22.93 18.94 9.30
C ARG A 155 22.67 19.61 10.66
N GLN A 156 21.56 19.29 11.32
CA GLN A 156 21.21 19.83 12.64
C GLN A 156 21.85 19.01 13.77
N ALA A 157 22.35 17.81 13.46
CA ALA A 157 22.94 16.90 14.42
C ALA A 157 24.46 17.03 14.46
N THR A 158 25.04 16.67 15.60
CA THR A 158 26.46 16.65 15.88
C THR A 158 26.89 15.27 16.41
N ILE A 159 28.17 15.04 16.57
CA ILE A 159 28.69 13.81 17.17
C ILE A 159 28.19 13.60 18.61
N ASN A 160 27.86 14.68 19.33
CA ASN A 160 27.34 14.63 20.70
C ASN A 160 25.91 14.07 20.76
N ASP A 161 25.20 14.05 19.65
CA ASP A 161 23.85 13.48 19.56
C ASP A 161 23.85 11.96 19.36
N LEU A 162 25.05 11.36 19.24
CA LEU A 162 25.23 9.91 19.11
C LEU A 162 25.74 9.26 20.39
N HIS A 163 25.39 8.00 20.60
CA HIS A 163 26.00 7.10 21.57
C HIS A 163 27.31 6.52 20.98
N ILE A 164 28.36 7.35 20.96
CA ILE A 164 29.68 6.96 20.38
C ILE A 164 30.26 5.76 21.05
N ASP A 165 30.12 5.64 22.37
CA ASP A 165 30.55 4.50 23.17
C ASP A 165 29.90 3.17 22.68
N ILE A 166 28.63 3.18 22.34
CA ILE A 166 27.92 2.01 21.77
C ILE A 166 28.45 1.68 20.38
N ILE A 167 28.64 2.70 19.55
CA ILE A 167 29.15 2.50 18.18
C ILE A 167 30.56 1.88 18.23
N MET A 168 31.46 2.47 19.03
CA MET A 168 32.86 2.03 19.10
C MET A 168 33.04 0.67 19.76
N ASN A 169 32.28 0.39 20.84
CA ASN A 169 32.51 -0.80 21.66
C ASN A 169 31.54 -1.96 21.35
N GLN A 170 30.42 -1.71 20.67
CA GLN A 170 29.42 -2.75 20.42
C GLN A 170 29.17 -2.99 18.93
N TYR A 171 29.09 -1.92 18.12
CA TYR A 171 28.77 -2.05 16.71
C TYR A 171 30.01 -2.33 15.85
N MET A 172 31.04 -1.48 15.95
CA MET A 172 32.25 -1.61 15.13
C MET A 172 32.94 -2.98 15.24
N PRO A 173 33.09 -3.59 16.45
CA PRO A 173 33.68 -4.92 16.56
C PRO A 173 32.88 -6.05 15.92
N GLN A 174 31.59 -5.82 15.62
CA GLN A 174 30.75 -6.78 14.91
C GLN A 174 30.64 -6.48 13.40
N ALA A 175 30.90 -5.23 12.99
CA ALA A 175 30.80 -4.77 11.62
C ALA A 175 32.11 -4.82 10.83
N ILE A 176 33.27 -4.82 11.53
CA ILE A 176 34.61 -4.72 10.94
C ILE A 176 35.48 -5.81 11.56
N ASP A 177 36.34 -6.45 10.76
CA ASP A 177 37.27 -7.44 11.23
C ASP A 177 38.27 -6.83 12.23
N GLU A 178 38.62 -7.59 13.28
CA GLU A 178 39.48 -7.15 14.38
C GLU A 178 40.85 -6.66 13.90
N GLU A 179 41.48 -7.35 12.93
CA GLU A 179 42.76 -6.94 12.35
C GLU A 179 42.69 -5.58 11.64
N VAL A 180 41.56 -5.24 11.04
CA VAL A 180 41.33 -3.95 10.39
C VAL A 180 41.12 -2.86 11.43
N LEU A 181 40.37 -3.16 12.49
CA LEU A 181 40.09 -2.22 13.59
C LEU A 181 41.36 -1.84 14.36
N ASP A 182 42.21 -2.78 14.67
CA ASP A 182 43.46 -2.57 15.43
C ASP A 182 44.48 -1.73 14.66
N ASN A 183 44.48 -1.80 13.33
CA ASN A 183 45.36 -1.05 12.45
C ASN A 183 44.75 0.25 11.92
N ASP A 184 43.51 0.59 12.30
CA ASP A 184 42.80 1.75 11.80
C ASP A 184 43.12 3.01 12.63
N HIS A 185 44.02 3.85 12.10
CA HIS A 185 44.43 5.13 12.70
C HIS A 185 43.60 6.34 12.23
N ARG A 186 42.51 6.13 11.46
CA ARG A 186 41.63 7.19 11.00
C ARG A 186 40.91 7.89 12.16
N SER A 187 40.46 9.13 11.92
CA SER A 187 39.57 9.84 12.88
C SER A 187 38.27 9.08 13.13
N ILE A 188 37.56 9.40 14.21
CA ILE A 188 36.27 8.81 14.51
C ILE A 188 35.28 9.06 13.37
N GLU A 189 35.27 10.29 12.84
CA GLU A 189 34.38 10.70 11.75
C GLU A 189 34.66 9.91 10.47
N GLU A 190 35.93 9.64 10.14
CA GLU A 190 36.30 8.84 8.99
C GLU A 190 35.92 7.36 9.16
N LYS A 191 36.08 6.81 10.38
CA LYS A 191 35.60 5.46 10.71
C LYS A 191 34.06 5.37 10.56
N LEU A 192 33.34 6.32 11.12
CA LEU A 192 31.88 6.41 10.99
C LEU A 192 31.45 6.56 9.52
N ALA A 193 32.18 7.36 8.74
CA ALA A 193 31.87 7.57 7.32
C ALA A 193 32.04 6.30 6.49
N SER A 194 33.03 5.45 6.80
CA SER A 194 33.20 4.16 6.10
C SER A 194 32.05 3.19 6.34
N LEU A 195 31.26 3.39 7.39
CA LEU A 195 30.07 2.63 7.73
C LEU A 195 28.76 3.37 7.35
N HIS A 196 28.85 4.43 6.57
CA HIS A 196 27.73 5.30 6.19
C HIS A 196 27.00 5.98 7.38
N LEU A 197 27.67 6.11 8.52
CA LEU A 197 27.13 6.73 9.72
C LEU A 197 27.46 8.22 9.84
N TRP A 198 28.41 8.72 9.05
CA TRP A 198 28.87 10.11 9.03
C TRP A 198 29.02 10.63 7.61
N ASN A 199 28.68 11.88 7.40
CA ASN A 199 28.94 12.57 6.14
C ASN A 199 30.11 13.53 6.29
N LEU A 200 31.26 13.22 5.66
CA LEU A 200 32.47 14.03 5.74
C LEU A 200 32.32 15.40 5.07
N GLN A 201 31.52 15.52 4.00
CA GLN A 201 31.33 16.78 3.29
C GLN A 201 30.62 17.83 4.16
N TRP A 202 29.61 17.40 4.92
CA TRP A 202 28.82 18.26 5.80
C TRP A 202 29.25 18.17 7.26
N ASN A 203 30.21 17.31 7.57
CA ASN A 203 30.72 17.07 8.91
C ASN A 203 29.61 16.86 9.96
N CYS A 204 28.70 15.94 9.67
CA CYS A 204 27.56 15.64 10.53
C CYS A 204 27.11 14.19 10.41
N PRO A 205 26.34 13.65 11.40
CA PRO A 205 25.75 12.32 11.35
C PRO A 205 24.81 12.13 10.16
N THR A 206 24.68 10.91 9.67
CA THR A 206 23.58 10.51 8.78
C THR A 206 22.33 10.22 9.59
N TYR A 207 21.15 10.17 8.91
CA TYR A 207 19.93 9.74 9.58
C TYR A 207 20.01 8.28 10.06
N ALA A 208 20.73 7.39 9.36
CA ALA A 208 20.95 6.01 9.81
C ALA A 208 21.59 5.96 11.19
N SER A 209 22.64 6.75 11.42
CA SER A 209 23.31 6.80 12.72
C SER A 209 22.40 7.31 13.83
N LEU A 210 21.56 8.31 13.54
CA LEU A 210 20.58 8.84 14.51
C LEU A 210 19.46 7.85 14.80
N ILE A 211 18.97 7.11 13.80
CA ILE A 211 17.96 6.08 13.97
C ILE A 211 18.48 4.95 14.86
N MET A 212 19.71 4.49 14.63
CA MET A 212 20.24 3.34 15.34
C MET A 212 20.91 3.70 16.67
N PHE A 213 21.60 4.84 16.76
CA PHE A 213 22.45 5.21 17.88
C PHE A 213 22.25 6.64 18.41
N GLY A 214 21.20 7.34 17.96
CA GLY A 214 20.95 8.70 18.41
C GLY A 214 20.45 8.75 19.86
N LYS A 215 20.91 9.71 20.66
CA LYS A 215 20.42 9.92 22.03
C LYS A 215 18.97 10.37 22.09
N ASN A 216 18.53 11.11 21.07
CA ASN A 216 17.14 11.57 20.94
C ASN A 216 16.71 11.62 19.46
N PRO A 217 16.48 10.47 18.80
CA PRO A 217 16.07 10.42 17.39
C PRO A 217 14.80 11.21 17.10
N LYS A 218 13.88 11.24 18.07
CA LYS A 218 12.58 11.93 17.96
C LYS A 218 12.71 13.43 17.79
N PHE A 219 13.80 14.05 18.24
CA PHE A 219 14.06 15.46 17.99
C PHE A 219 14.26 15.76 16.51
N PHE A 220 14.91 14.86 15.78
CA PHE A 220 15.19 15.00 14.34
C PHE A 220 14.09 14.37 13.47
N MET A 221 13.41 13.36 13.99
CA MET A 221 12.36 12.58 13.32
C MET A 221 11.20 12.36 14.29
N PRO A 222 10.23 13.29 14.38
CA PRO A 222 9.20 13.30 15.43
C PRO A 222 8.34 12.03 15.51
N GLY A 223 8.17 11.32 14.38
CA GLY A 223 7.45 10.06 14.31
C GLY A 223 8.28 8.82 14.63
N ALA A 224 9.60 8.93 14.92
CA ALA A 224 10.49 7.78 15.14
C ALA A 224 10.26 7.11 16.50
N PHE A 225 9.08 6.51 16.69
CA PHE A 225 8.72 5.71 17.85
C PHE A 225 7.67 4.67 17.47
N ILE A 226 7.46 3.67 18.36
CA ILE A 226 6.41 2.67 18.22
C ILE A 226 5.35 2.91 19.28
N GLN A 227 4.09 3.00 18.89
CA GLN A 227 2.96 3.12 19.79
C GLN A 227 2.22 1.78 19.85
N TYR A 228 2.19 1.17 21.04
CA TYR A 228 1.35 0.04 21.34
C TYR A 228 0.08 0.52 22.05
N VAL A 229 -1.08 -0.02 21.61
CA VAL A 229 -2.37 0.18 22.30
C VAL A 229 -3.13 -1.15 22.29
N ARG A 230 -3.65 -1.53 23.48
CA ARG A 230 -4.57 -2.65 23.61
C ARG A 230 -5.99 -2.13 23.78
N PHE A 231 -6.86 -2.50 22.85
CA PHE A 231 -8.28 -2.20 22.88
C PHE A 231 -9.10 -3.39 23.40
N LYS A 232 -10.22 -3.10 24.03
CA LYS A 232 -11.25 -4.10 24.33
C LYS A 232 -12.15 -4.26 23.12
N GLY A 233 -12.40 -5.50 22.70
CA GLY A 233 -13.21 -5.80 21.50
C GLY A 233 -12.35 -5.86 20.24
N GLU A 234 -13.02 -5.73 19.09
CA GLU A 234 -12.41 -5.98 17.77
C GLU A 234 -12.07 -4.69 16.98
N THR A 235 -12.32 -3.52 17.56
CA THR A 235 -12.12 -2.23 16.88
C THR A 235 -11.47 -1.19 17.78
N ASN A 236 -10.86 -0.18 17.17
CA ASN A 236 -10.23 0.95 17.87
C ASN A 236 -11.22 1.90 18.59
N GLY A 237 -12.53 1.71 18.40
CA GLY A 237 -13.58 2.38 19.19
C GLY A 237 -13.81 1.78 20.57
N GLY A 238 -13.19 0.65 20.89
CA GLY A 238 -13.27 0.00 22.21
C GLY A 238 -12.51 0.76 23.30
N ALA A 239 -12.76 0.38 24.57
CA ALA A 239 -12.01 0.94 25.70
C ALA A 239 -10.52 0.57 25.60
N ILE A 240 -9.65 1.54 25.89
CA ILE A 240 -8.20 1.31 25.96
C ILE A 240 -7.91 0.56 27.27
N LEU A 241 -7.33 -0.62 27.15
CA LEU A 241 -6.92 -1.46 28.27
C LEU A 241 -5.47 -1.23 28.67
N ASN A 242 -4.60 -0.91 27.71
CA ASN A 242 -3.18 -0.63 27.94
C ASN A 242 -2.63 0.24 26.79
N GLU A 243 -1.69 1.12 27.12
CA GLU A 243 -0.93 1.91 26.15
C GLU A 243 0.55 1.92 26.56
N ARG A 244 1.43 1.79 25.59
CA ARG A 244 2.88 1.92 25.78
C ARG A 244 3.53 2.56 24.57
N ARG A 245 4.55 3.38 24.83
CA ARG A 245 5.40 3.95 23.78
C ARG A 245 6.82 3.41 23.92
N PHE A 246 7.39 3.02 22.80
CA PHE A 246 8.80 2.64 22.70
C PHE A 246 9.49 3.79 21.96
N GLU A 247 10.29 4.53 22.70
CA GLU A 247 11.01 5.74 22.23
C GLU A 247 12.51 5.53 22.43
N GLY A 248 13.32 6.31 21.74
CA GLY A 248 14.78 6.19 21.74
C GLY A 248 15.32 5.66 20.41
N CYS A 249 16.61 5.39 20.35
CA CYS A 249 17.21 4.77 19.17
C CYS A 249 16.88 3.28 19.07
N LEU A 250 17.03 2.71 17.86
CA LEU A 250 16.71 1.29 17.65
C LEU A 250 17.52 0.38 18.55
N TYR A 251 18.80 0.69 18.78
CA TYR A 251 19.66 -0.10 19.66
C TYR A 251 19.06 -0.27 21.07
N GLU A 252 18.47 0.78 21.64
CA GLU A 252 17.84 0.73 22.97
C GLU A 252 16.40 0.21 22.93
N MET A 253 15.67 0.54 21.84
CA MET A 253 14.25 0.25 21.72
C MET A 253 13.99 -1.23 21.37
N LEU A 254 14.81 -1.84 20.50
CA LEU A 254 14.56 -3.21 20.03
C LEU A 254 14.58 -4.26 21.16
N PRO A 255 15.54 -4.25 22.11
CA PRO A 255 15.50 -5.19 23.25
C PRO A 255 14.26 -5.00 24.14
N GLN A 256 13.82 -3.75 24.33
CA GLN A 256 12.62 -3.47 25.12
C GLN A 256 11.35 -3.98 24.40
N LEU A 257 11.31 -3.81 23.07
CA LEU A 257 10.20 -4.30 22.23
C LEU A 257 10.17 -5.83 22.21
N GLU A 258 11.34 -6.46 22.08
CA GLU A 258 11.49 -7.92 22.12
C GLU A 258 10.94 -8.53 23.41
N ASN A 259 11.36 -8.00 24.56
CA ASN A 259 10.87 -8.44 25.86
C ASN A 259 9.36 -8.22 25.97
N PHE A 260 8.87 -7.06 25.49
CA PHE A 260 7.43 -6.76 25.54
C PHE A 260 6.61 -7.71 24.63
N ILE A 261 7.10 -8.05 23.46
CA ILE A 261 6.42 -9.02 22.59
C ILE A 261 6.34 -10.38 23.30
N ARG A 262 7.46 -10.82 23.91
CA ARG A 262 7.56 -12.11 24.57
C ARG A 262 6.65 -12.22 25.81
N ASP A 263 6.64 -11.18 26.65
CA ASP A 263 6.02 -11.23 27.97
C ASP A 263 4.64 -10.56 28.02
N GLY A 264 4.38 -9.61 27.12
CA GLY A 264 3.16 -8.80 27.10
C GLY A 264 2.15 -9.15 26.02
N ILE A 265 2.61 -9.65 24.86
CA ILE A 265 1.75 -9.96 23.71
C ILE A 265 1.55 -11.46 23.57
N VAL A 266 2.65 -12.23 23.61
CA VAL A 266 2.61 -13.68 23.47
C VAL A 266 2.15 -14.31 24.78
N THR A 267 0.98 -14.95 24.74
CA THR A 267 0.41 -15.65 25.91
C THR A 267 0.18 -17.11 25.59
N ASN A 268 0.48 -17.96 26.56
CA ASN A 268 0.24 -19.39 26.46
C ASN A 268 -1.08 -19.75 27.16
N ARG A 269 -1.90 -20.56 26.50
CA ARG A 269 -3.12 -21.13 27.08
C ARG A 269 -3.10 -22.65 27.00
N PRO A 270 -3.54 -23.37 28.04
CA PRO A 270 -3.75 -24.80 27.94
C PRO A 270 -5.03 -25.08 27.15
N ILE A 271 -4.95 -26.01 26.20
CA ILE A 271 -6.12 -26.59 25.53
C ILE A 271 -6.19 -28.09 25.86
N SER A 272 -7.39 -28.57 26.20
CA SER A 272 -7.60 -29.99 26.47
C SER A 272 -7.56 -30.79 25.15
N ILE A 273 -6.58 -31.70 25.04
CA ILE A 273 -6.53 -32.67 23.95
C ILE A 273 -7.41 -33.89 24.27
N SER A 274 -7.52 -34.21 25.57
CA SER A 274 -8.39 -35.26 26.09
C SER A 274 -8.75 -34.94 27.53
N VAL A 275 -9.63 -35.76 28.15
CA VAL A 275 -10.06 -35.60 29.54
C VAL A 275 -8.89 -35.48 30.56
N LEU A 276 -7.71 -36.01 30.21
CA LEU A 276 -6.53 -36.03 31.08
C LEU A 276 -5.27 -35.43 30.46
N ARG A 277 -5.36 -34.82 29.25
CA ARG A 277 -4.20 -34.25 28.54
C ARG A 277 -4.49 -32.84 28.08
N GLU A 278 -3.58 -31.95 28.42
CA GLU A 278 -3.56 -30.57 27.94
C GLU A 278 -2.32 -30.32 27.04
N LYS A 279 -2.48 -29.44 26.06
CA LYS A 279 -1.39 -28.92 25.24
C LYS A 279 -1.34 -27.39 25.46
N GLN A 280 -0.16 -26.85 25.68
CA GLN A 280 0.04 -25.41 25.65
C GLN A 280 -0.01 -24.91 24.22
N VAL A 281 -0.86 -23.93 23.94
CA VAL A 281 -0.98 -23.26 22.65
C VAL A 281 -0.74 -21.77 22.88
N THR A 282 0.09 -21.20 22.02
CA THR A 282 0.41 -19.78 22.03
C THR A 282 -0.65 -19.04 21.21
N ASN A 283 -1.10 -17.88 21.66
CA ASN A 283 -2.02 -17.04 20.89
C ASN A 283 -1.39 -16.60 19.56
N TYR A 284 -0.15 -16.10 19.61
CA TYR A 284 0.64 -15.71 18.44
C TYR A 284 2.03 -16.33 18.53
N PRO A 285 2.59 -16.90 17.47
CA PRO A 285 3.97 -17.36 17.47
C PRO A 285 4.90 -16.14 17.58
N TYR A 286 5.77 -16.14 18.60
CA TYR A 286 6.75 -15.08 18.83
C TYR A 286 7.52 -14.69 17.54
N LYS A 287 7.99 -15.70 16.79
CA LYS A 287 8.75 -15.49 15.56
C LYS A 287 8.00 -14.65 14.52
N ALA A 288 6.68 -14.84 14.38
CA ALA A 288 5.88 -14.08 13.43
C ALA A 288 5.78 -12.59 13.82
N ILE A 289 5.45 -12.30 15.09
CA ILE A 289 5.33 -10.90 15.56
C ILE A 289 6.69 -10.21 15.56
N HIS A 290 7.76 -10.90 15.98
CA HIS A 290 9.13 -10.39 15.92
C HIS A 290 9.51 -9.98 14.49
N GLU A 291 9.35 -10.88 13.50
CA GLU A 291 9.70 -10.62 12.10
C GLU A 291 8.92 -9.42 11.54
N LEU A 292 7.62 -9.35 11.80
CA LEU A 292 6.79 -8.23 11.36
C LEU A 292 7.22 -6.90 11.96
N MET A 293 7.61 -6.87 13.23
CA MET A 293 8.10 -5.65 13.89
C MET A 293 9.49 -5.24 13.41
N MET A 294 10.40 -6.20 13.15
CA MET A 294 11.70 -5.90 12.57
C MET A 294 11.55 -5.34 11.15
N ASN A 295 10.68 -5.93 10.33
CA ASN A 295 10.33 -5.41 9.02
C ASN A 295 9.71 -3.99 9.10
N ALA A 296 8.85 -3.75 10.09
CA ALA A 296 8.32 -2.41 10.33
C ALA A 296 9.43 -1.39 10.60
N CYS A 297 10.46 -1.73 11.38
CA CYS A 297 11.59 -0.83 11.64
C CYS A 297 12.45 -0.58 10.40
N MET A 298 12.76 -1.62 9.60
CA MET A 298 13.58 -1.49 8.39
C MET A 298 12.90 -0.71 7.27
N HIS A 299 11.60 -0.95 7.07
CA HIS A 299 10.86 -0.38 5.95
C HIS A 299 10.07 0.88 6.29
N ARG A 300 10.16 1.35 7.55
CA ARG A 300 9.51 2.57 8.01
C ARG A 300 9.90 3.77 7.15
N ASP A 301 8.92 4.62 6.84
CA ASP A 301 9.18 5.98 6.37
C ASP A 301 9.49 6.89 7.57
N TYR A 302 10.79 7.13 7.83
CA TYR A 302 11.25 7.99 8.92
C TYR A 302 11.02 9.48 8.68
N GLN A 303 10.65 9.89 7.47
CA GLN A 303 10.21 11.26 7.18
C GLN A 303 8.77 11.52 7.65
N SER A 304 8.02 10.46 7.91
CA SER A 304 6.65 10.56 8.39
C SER A 304 6.61 10.90 9.88
N ASN A 305 5.74 11.84 10.26
CA ASN A 305 5.46 12.15 11.67
C ASN A 305 4.54 11.11 12.34
N MET A 306 3.96 10.18 11.59
CA MET A 306 3.12 9.13 12.13
C MET A 306 4.00 8.03 12.75
N PRO A 307 3.70 7.55 13.99
CA PRO A 307 4.43 6.43 14.57
C PRO A 307 4.11 5.11 13.88
N THR A 308 4.96 4.11 14.06
CA THR A 308 4.57 2.72 13.84
C THR A 308 3.57 2.33 14.92
N ARG A 309 2.41 1.81 14.54
CA ARG A 309 1.35 1.42 15.46
C ARG A 309 1.28 -0.09 15.58
N LEU A 310 1.25 -0.56 16.81
CA LEU A 310 1.04 -1.95 17.18
C LEU A 310 -0.24 -2.02 18.01
N TYR A 311 -1.37 -2.32 17.38
CA TYR A 311 -2.67 -2.38 18.04
C TYR A 311 -3.03 -3.84 18.31
N GLN A 312 -3.39 -4.12 19.56
CA GLN A 312 -3.85 -5.43 19.97
C GLN A 312 -5.33 -5.35 20.36
N TYR A 313 -6.10 -6.25 19.80
CA TYR A 313 -7.52 -6.45 20.07
C TYR A 313 -7.75 -7.78 20.79
N ASP A 314 -8.99 -8.16 21.02
CA ASP A 314 -9.28 -9.40 21.77
C ASP A 314 -8.80 -10.64 20.98
N HIS A 315 -8.92 -10.66 19.64
CA HIS A 315 -8.59 -11.81 18.80
C HIS A 315 -7.64 -11.52 17.63
N HIS A 316 -7.08 -10.32 17.54
CA HIS A 316 -6.09 -10.02 16.51
C HIS A 316 -5.12 -8.91 16.92
N ILE A 317 -4.03 -8.84 16.18
CA ILE A 317 -3.05 -7.75 16.24
C ILE A 317 -3.03 -7.08 14.87
N GLU A 318 -3.02 -5.76 14.87
CA GLU A 318 -2.78 -4.93 13.68
C GLU A 318 -1.46 -4.17 13.84
N ILE A 319 -0.57 -4.31 12.86
CA ILE A 319 0.65 -3.52 12.77
C ILE A 319 0.48 -2.57 11.58
N MET A 320 0.49 -1.28 11.84
CA MET A 320 0.43 -0.24 10.82
C MET A 320 1.73 0.56 10.81
N ASN A 321 2.43 0.54 9.69
CA ASN A 321 3.71 1.18 9.50
C ASN A 321 3.60 2.33 8.50
N PRO A 322 4.13 3.55 8.79
CA PRO A 322 4.18 4.61 7.79
C PRO A 322 5.11 4.26 6.64
N GLY A 323 4.65 4.58 5.43
CA GLY A 323 5.28 4.21 4.17
C GLY A 323 4.67 2.95 3.56
N GLY A 324 4.21 3.05 2.30
CA GLY A 324 3.78 1.89 1.51
C GLY A 324 4.96 1.04 1.04
N LEU A 325 4.74 0.15 0.06
CA LEU A 325 5.82 -0.59 -0.60
C LEU A 325 6.84 0.39 -1.20
N TYR A 326 8.12 0.01 -1.25
CA TYR A 326 9.21 0.89 -1.67
C TYR A 326 9.99 0.34 -2.87
N GLY A 327 10.48 1.23 -3.71
CA GLY A 327 11.38 0.92 -4.81
C GLY A 327 10.76 0.02 -5.88
N GLN A 328 11.28 -1.20 -6.02
CA GLN A 328 10.80 -2.20 -6.98
C GLN A 328 9.64 -3.05 -6.45
N ALA A 329 9.37 -3.02 -5.14
CA ALA A 329 8.26 -3.76 -4.54
C ALA A 329 6.92 -3.08 -4.88
N ARG A 330 5.95 -3.87 -5.36
CA ARG A 330 4.61 -3.44 -5.79
C ARG A 330 3.57 -4.46 -5.32
N PRO A 331 2.28 -4.10 -5.28
CA PRO A 331 1.23 -5.03 -4.90
C PRO A 331 1.16 -6.31 -5.75
N ASP A 332 1.49 -6.22 -7.04
CA ASP A 332 1.47 -7.34 -8.00
C ASP A 332 2.65 -8.30 -7.86
N ASN A 333 3.76 -7.87 -7.28
CA ASN A 333 4.96 -8.69 -7.09
C ASN A 333 5.30 -8.97 -5.61
N PHE A 334 4.54 -8.42 -4.66
CA PHE A 334 4.69 -8.73 -3.24
C PHE A 334 4.25 -10.17 -2.95
N PRO A 335 4.95 -10.94 -2.12
CA PRO A 335 6.19 -10.61 -1.39
C PRO A 335 7.49 -11.02 -2.10
N LEU A 336 7.45 -11.35 -3.39
CA LEU A 336 8.59 -11.94 -4.13
C LEU A 336 9.72 -10.93 -4.37
N VAL A 337 9.36 -9.66 -4.55
CA VAL A 337 10.33 -8.57 -4.76
C VAL A 337 10.38 -7.70 -3.51
N ASN A 338 11.57 -7.47 -3.01
CA ASN A 338 11.83 -6.62 -1.86
C ASN A 338 12.84 -5.52 -2.22
N ASP A 339 12.67 -4.34 -1.63
CA ASP A 339 13.61 -3.23 -1.73
C ASP A 339 13.62 -2.49 -0.38
N TYR A 340 14.79 -2.04 0.06
CA TYR A 340 14.95 -1.47 1.38
C TYR A 340 14.82 0.05 1.36
N ARG A 341 13.85 0.58 2.12
CA ARG A 341 13.70 2.04 2.29
C ARG A 341 14.84 2.64 3.12
N ASN A 342 15.41 1.87 4.05
CA ASN A 342 16.51 2.25 4.92
C ASN A 342 17.59 1.16 4.90
N ASN A 343 18.41 1.21 3.86
CA ASN A 343 19.38 0.14 3.61
C ASN A 343 20.47 0.04 4.69
N VAL A 344 20.97 1.19 5.16
CA VAL A 344 22.02 1.21 6.21
C VAL A 344 21.45 0.76 7.56
N VAL A 345 20.21 1.15 7.88
CA VAL A 345 19.53 0.65 9.08
C VAL A 345 19.34 -0.87 9.02
N ALA A 346 18.91 -1.40 7.86
CA ALA A 346 18.75 -2.86 7.68
C ALA A 346 20.10 -3.61 7.86
N GLU A 347 21.20 -3.06 7.34
CA GLU A 347 22.54 -3.62 7.51
C GLU A 347 22.99 -3.63 8.97
N MET A 348 22.74 -2.54 9.71
CA MET A 348 23.04 -2.49 11.15
C MET A 348 22.20 -3.48 11.96
N MET A 349 20.90 -3.62 11.63
CA MET A 349 20.04 -4.62 12.27
C MET A 349 20.50 -6.05 11.98
N ARG A 350 21.02 -6.31 10.78
CA ARG A 350 21.65 -7.59 10.42
C ARG A 350 22.92 -7.85 11.25
N THR A 351 23.79 -6.85 11.37
CA THR A 351 25.02 -6.93 12.17
C THR A 351 24.71 -7.32 13.62
N PHE A 352 23.67 -6.72 14.20
CA PHE A 352 23.18 -7.07 15.54
C PHE A 352 22.32 -8.35 15.59
N LYS A 353 22.17 -9.07 14.46
CA LYS A 353 21.45 -10.35 14.35
C LYS A 353 19.94 -10.25 14.65
N TYR A 354 19.34 -9.07 14.51
CA TYR A 354 17.88 -8.91 14.60
C TYR A 354 17.14 -9.43 13.37
N VAL A 355 17.80 -9.40 12.21
CA VAL A 355 17.20 -9.78 10.93
C VAL A 355 18.16 -10.58 10.04
N ASN A 356 17.58 -11.39 9.15
CA ASN A 356 18.28 -12.07 8.07
C ASN A 356 17.83 -11.46 6.73
N MET A 357 18.77 -10.99 5.89
CA MET A 357 18.44 -10.34 4.61
C MET A 357 18.29 -11.35 3.46
N PHE A 358 17.50 -12.42 3.66
CA PHE A 358 17.31 -13.48 2.65
C PHE A 358 15.98 -13.38 1.88
N ASN A 359 15.23 -12.29 2.01
CA ASN A 359 13.91 -12.09 1.39
C ASN A 359 12.86 -13.17 1.73
N HIS A 360 13.00 -13.82 2.88
CA HIS A 360 12.09 -14.88 3.33
C HIS A 360 11.16 -14.47 4.47
N GLY A 361 11.26 -13.22 4.98
CA GLY A 361 10.56 -12.76 6.18
C GLY A 361 9.04 -12.99 6.13
N VAL A 362 8.37 -12.62 5.03
CA VAL A 362 6.92 -12.84 4.87
C VAL A 362 6.58 -14.33 4.84
N SER A 363 7.37 -15.16 4.16
CA SER A 363 7.17 -16.61 4.15
C SER A 363 7.38 -17.22 5.53
N GLU A 364 8.41 -16.78 6.26
CA GLU A 364 8.67 -17.22 7.64
C GLU A 364 7.52 -16.86 8.60
N VAL A 365 6.91 -15.68 8.42
CA VAL A 365 5.70 -15.29 9.18
C VAL A 365 4.56 -16.26 8.91
N GLN A 366 4.26 -16.54 7.63
CA GLN A 366 3.17 -17.44 7.25
C GLN A 366 3.43 -18.88 7.73
N ASP A 367 4.66 -19.36 7.62
CA ASP A 367 5.05 -20.70 8.08
C ASP A 367 4.95 -20.82 9.61
N ALA A 368 5.37 -19.77 10.36
CA ALA A 368 5.26 -19.76 11.81
C ALA A 368 3.79 -19.75 12.27
N LEU A 369 2.94 -18.96 11.61
CA LEU A 369 1.50 -18.92 11.86
C LEU A 369 0.85 -20.30 11.58
N LYS A 370 1.14 -20.88 10.43
CA LYS A 370 0.66 -22.20 10.05
C LYS A 370 1.08 -23.29 11.04
N ALA A 371 2.34 -23.25 11.49
CA ALA A 371 2.86 -24.22 12.47
C ALA A 371 2.16 -24.10 13.83
N ASN A 372 1.68 -22.92 14.20
CA ASN A 372 0.92 -22.65 15.42
C ASN A 372 -0.59 -22.78 15.26
N ALA A 373 -1.07 -23.17 14.07
CA ALA A 373 -2.48 -23.25 13.68
C ALA A 373 -3.24 -21.90 13.74
N ASN A 374 -2.53 -20.79 13.54
CA ASN A 374 -3.14 -19.49 13.34
C ASN A 374 -3.58 -19.33 11.87
N PRO A 375 -4.58 -18.49 11.59
CA PRO A 375 -4.87 -18.03 10.24
C PRO A 375 -3.66 -17.32 9.59
N PRO A 376 -3.58 -17.32 8.27
CA PRO A 376 -2.54 -16.58 7.56
C PRO A 376 -2.59 -15.08 7.90
N ALA A 377 -1.43 -14.42 7.98
CA ALA A 377 -1.39 -12.97 8.10
C ALA A 377 -1.96 -12.29 6.85
N GLU A 378 -2.78 -11.27 7.07
CA GLU A 378 -3.41 -10.47 6.01
C GLU A 378 -2.60 -9.19 5.79
N PHE A 379 -2.00 -9.04 4.61
CA PHE A 379 -1.19 -7.88 4.26
C PHE A 379 -2.00 -6.90 3.40
N ASN A 380 -2.15 -5.66 3.87
CA ASN A 380 -2.72 -4.58 3.07
C ASN A 380 -1.57 -3.78 2.44
N VAL A 381 -1.25 -4.11 1.20
CA VAL A 381 -0.17 -3.52 0.40
C VAL A 381 -0.64 -2.42 -0.56
N ASN A 382 -1.95 -2.18 -0.63
CA ASN A 382 -2.54 -1.19 -1.54
C ASN A 382 -2.57 0.23 -0.95
N LEU A 383 -2.18 0.40 0.31
CA LEU A 383 -2.09 1.70 0.95
C LEU A 383 -0.85 2.45 0.47
N LEU A 384 -1.02 3.65 -0.07
CA LEU A 384 0.09 4.44 -0.65
C LEU A 384 1.04 5.00 0.41
N THR A 385 0.50 5.38 1.58
CA THR A 385 1.24 6.09 2.63
C THR A 385 1.49 5.26 3.87
N ALA A 386 0.98 4.03 3.88
CA ALA A 386 1.13 3.10 4.99
C ALA A 386 1.17 1.66 4.48
N PHE A 387 1.68 0.77 5.28
CA PHE A 387 1.62 -0.67 5.13
C PHE A 387 0.95 -1.22 6.39
N SER A 388 -0.04 -2.09 6.25
CA SER A 388 -0.61 -2.74 7.43
C SER A 388 -0.67 -4.25 7.28
N VAL A 389 -0.58 -4.93 8.41
CA VAL A 389 -0.73 -6.38 8.51
C VAL A 389 -1.59 -6.74 9.71
N ILE A 390 -2.49 -7.68 9.52
CA ILE A 390 -3.35 -8.23 10.57
C ILE A 390 -2.94 -9.69 10.83
N VAL A 391 -2.75 -10.02 12.09
CA VAL A 391 -2.46 -11.36 12.58
C VAL A 391 -3.53 -11.78 13.57
N ARG A 392 -4.21 -12.91 13.32
CA ARG A 392 -5.29 -13.43 14.16
C ARG A 392 -4.82 -14.55 15.08
N ASP A 393 -5.45 -14.68 16.26
CA ASP A 393 -5.04 -15.64 17.26
C ASP A 393 -5.54 -17.07 17.02
N ASP A 394 -6.68 -17.26 16.34
CA ASP A 394 -7.21 -18.58 15.98
C ASP A 394 -8.07 -18.54 14.69
N GLU A 395 -8.28 -19.71 14.09
CA GLU A 395 -9.02 -19.89 12.83
C GLU A 395 -10.50 -19.49 12.98
N LYS A 396 -11.10 -19.76 14.15
CA LYS A 396 -12.50 -19.46 14.41
C LYS A 396 -12.76 -17.96 14.45
N SER A 397 -11.90 -17.18 15.10
CA SER A 397 -11.97 -15.71 15.07
C SER A 397 -11.78 -15.16 13.67
N TYR A 398 -10.94 -15.79 12.85
CA TYR A 398 -10.76 -15.41 11.45
C TYR A 398 -12.04 -15.62 10.63
N GLU A 399 -12.65 -16.81 10.71
CA GLU A 399 -13.90 -17.12 10.01
C GLU A 399 -15.03 -16.18 10.40
N GLU A 400 -15.19 -15.90 11.71
CA GLU A 400 -16.17 -14.95 12.21
C GLU A 400 -15.94 -13.53 11.68
N SER A 401 -14.69 -13.08 11.59
CA SER A 401 -14.36 -11.76 11.07
C SER A 401 -14.55 -11.64 9.55
N VAL A 402 -14.15 -12.66 8.79
CA VAL A 402 -14.39 -12.70 7.33
C VAL A 402 -15.88 -12.69 7.03
N HIS A 403 -16.65 -13.45 7.80
CA HIS A 403 -18.10 -13.46 7.68
C HIS A 403 -18.71 -12.08 8.00
N SER A 404 -18.24 -11.40 9.06
CA SER A 404 -18.71 -10.05 9.44
C SER A 404 -18.34 -8.98 8.41
N VAL A 405 -17.13 -9.01 7.85
CA VAL A 405 -16.70 -8.08 6.79
C VAL A 405 -17.51 -8.30 5.50
N SER A 406 -17.72 -9.57 5.12
CA SER A 406 -18.57 -9.93 3.98
C SER A 406 -20.01 -9.46 4.19
N LEU A 407 -20.58 -9.65 5.39
CA LEU A 407 -21.91 -9.19 5.76
C LEU A 407 -22.00 -7.67 5.74
N ASN A 408 -21.02 -6.95 6.27
CA ASN A 408 -20.98 -5.49 6.26
C ASN A 408 -20.91 -4.93 4.82
N ALA A 409 -20.08 -5.51 3.95
CA ALA A 409 -20.03 -5.15 2.54
C ALA A 409 -21.39 -5.40 1.86
N THR A 410 -22.02 -6.54 2.12
CA THR A 410 -23.35 -6.88 1.63
C THR A 410 -24.40 -5.90 2.18
N CYS A 411 -24.36 -5.58 3.47
CA CYS A 411 -25.26 -4.61 4.10
C CYS A 411 -25.08 -3.20 3.51
N THR A 412 -23.86 -2.78 3.21
CA THR A 412 -23.59 -1.48 2.55
C THR A 412 -24.22 -1.43 1.16
N GLN A 413 -24.06 -2.47 0.34
CA GLN A 413 -24.67 -2.56 -0.98
C GLN A 413 -26.20 -2.61 -0.88
N LEU A 414 -26.76 -3.38 0.03
CA LEU A 414 -28.18 -3.47 0.27
C LEU A 414 -28.76 -2.14 0.77
N LYS A 415 -28.08 -1.43 1.70
CA LYS A 415 -28.52 -0.10 2.18
C LYS A 415 -28.69 0.90 1.03
N ALA A 416 -27.80 0.87 0.06
CA ALA A 416 -27.88 1.72 -1.14
C ALA A 416 -29.05 1.36 -2.06
N SER A 417 -29.50 0.10 -2.07
CA SER A 417 -30.59 -0.39 -2.91
C SER A 417 -31.97 -0.29 -2.25
N LEU A 418 -32.05 -0.18 -0.91
CA LEU A 418 -33.30 -0.10 -0.16
C LEU A 418 -33.93 1.29 -0.22
N ASN A 419 -35.21 1.35 -0.51
CA ASN A 419 -35.98 2.57 -0.39
C ASN A 419 -36.34 2.90 1.09
N PRO A 420 -36.79 4.16 1.39
CA PRO A 420 -37.12 4.56 2.76
C PRO A 420 -38.16 3.70 3.44
N ASP A 421 -39.18 3.26 2.72
CA ASP A 421 -40.27 2.44 3.27
C ASP A 421 -39.80 1.03 3.64
N GLU A 422 -38.88 0.47 2.87
CA GLU A 422 -38.24 -0.83 3.12
C GLU A 422 -37.34 -0.78 4.36
N LYS A 423 -36.55 0.29 4.55
CA LYS A 423 -35.77 0.53 5.75
C LYS A 423 -36.64 0.63 7.00
N LEU A 424 -37.73 1.40 6.92
CA LEU A 424 -38.70 1.53 8.01
C LEU A 424 -39.38 0.19 8.35
N LEU A 425 -39.63 -0.68 7.37
CA LEU A 425 -40.20 -2.01 7.64
C LEU A 425 -39.21 -2.88 8.40
N ILE A 426 -37.92 -2.90 8.00
CA ILE A 426 -36.86 -3.66 8.68
C ILE A 426 -36.78 -3.20 10.16
N ILE A 427 -36.72 -1.89 10.38
CA ILE A 427 -36.66 -1.31 11.75
C ILE A 427 -37.96 -1.66 12.54
N SER A 428 -39.08 -1.66 11.87
CA SER A 428 -40.37 -1.96 12.53
C SER A 428 -40.58 -3.42 12.89
N LEU A 429 -40.00 -4.34 12.16
CA LEU A 429 -40.08 -5.77 12.46
C LEU A 429 -39.22 -6.20 13.63
N SER A 430 -37.98 -5.61 13.77
CA SER A 430 -37.00 -6.00 14.80
C SER A 430 -37.04 -7.51 15.12
N ASP A 431 -37.30 -7.91 16.36
CA ASP A 431 -37.43 -9.32 16.76
C ASP A 431 -38.86 -9.87 16.76
N THR A 432 -39.77 -9.20 16.03
CA THR A 432 -41.19 -9.57 16.05
C THR A 432 -41.63 -10.32 14.80
N ILE A 433 -42.52 -11.32 15.00
CA ILE A 433 -43.22 -12.00 13.92
C ILE A 433 -44.61 -11.36 13.80
N ALA A 434 -44.87 -10.66 12.68
CA ALA A 434 -46.08 -9.84 12.55
C ALA A 434 -46.88 -10.17 11.29
N SER A 435 -48.25 -10.16 11.40
CA SER A 435 -49.16 -10.17 10.28
C SER A 435 -49.15 -8.81 9.56
N ILE A 436 -49.73 -8.75 8.35
CA ILE A 436 -49.87 -7.48 7.62
C ILE A 436 -50.64 -6.43 8.40
N SER A 437 -51.70 -6.84 9.12
CA SER A 437 -52.50 -5.93 9.93
C SER A 437 -51.69 -5.34 11.08
N GLU A 438 -50.86 -6.17 11.76
CA GLU A 438 -49.96 -5.76 12.83
C GLU A 438 -48.86 -4.85 12.29
N ILE A 439 -48.29 -5.15 11.12
CA ILE A 439 -47.24 -4.33 10.47
C ILE A 439 -47.80 -2.93 10.17
N LYS A 440 -49.00 -2.83 9.60
CA LYS A 440 -49.64 -1.54 9.29
C LYS A 440 -49.90 -0.67 10.52
N LEU A 441 -50.07 -1.28 11.68
CA LEU A 441 -50.26 -0.59 12.97
C LEU A 441 -48.98 -0.22 13.69
N LYS A 442 -47.81 -0.71 13.22
CA LYS A 442 -46.51 -0.34 13.81
C LYS A 442 -46.31 1.17 13.72
N ARG A 443 -45.82 1.78 14.79
CA ARG A 443 -45.69 3.23 14.95
C ARG A 443 -45.01 3.93 13.76
N LEU A 444 -43.99 3.33 13.18
CA LEU A 444 -43.22 3.91 12.07
C LEU A 444 -43.96 3.77 10.71
N LEU A 445 -44.70 2.71 10.49
CA LEU A 445 -45.40 2.43 9.21
C LEU A 445 -46.88 2.88 9.21
N LYS A 446 -47.46 3.09 10.38
CA LYS A 446 -48.85 3.49 10.53
C LYS A 446 -49.24 4.75 9.73
N PRO A 447 -48.47 5.86 9.76
CA PRO A 447 -48.76 7.06 8.98
C PRO A 447 -48.81 6.81 7.46
N LEU A 448 -48.04 5.84 6.98
CA LEU A 448 -47.85 5.57 5.55
C LEU A 448 -48.88 4.55 5.02
N TYR A 449 -49.24 3.54 5.82
CA TYR A 449 -49.93 2.35 5.33
C TYR A 449 -51.24 2.02 6.03
N GLU A 450 -51.65 2.66 7.12
CA GLU A 450 -52.87 2.33 7.87
C GLU A 450 -54.13 2.33 6.98
N LYS A 451 -54.27 3.33 6.12
CA LYS A 451 -55.43 3.50 5.22
C LYS A 451 -55.23 2.93 3.81
N LYS A 452 -54.04 2.34 3.50
CA LYS A 452 -53.72 1.78 2.20
C LYS A 452 -54.08 0.29 2.12
N SER A 453 -54.26 -0.24 0.92
CA SER A 453 -54.57 -1.66 0.71
C SER A 453 -53.41 -2.56 1.19
N ASN A 454 -53.77 -3.78 1.63
CA ASN A 454 -52.75 -4.79 2.01
C ASN A 454 -51.89 -5.20 0.79
N THR A 455 -52.44 -5.15 -0.42
CA THR A 455 -51.75 -5.44 -1.67
C THR A 455 -50.59 -4.44 -1.88
N LEU A 456 -50.86 -3.15 -1.67
CA LEU A 456 -49.86 -2.11 -1.86
C LEU A 456 -48.63 -2.29 -0.95
N LEU A 457 -48.85 -2.65 0.32
CA LEU A 457 -47.74 -2.91 1.27
C LEU A 457 -46.97 -4.18 0.87
N LYS A 458 -47.66 -5.24 0.44
CA LYS A 458 -47.03 -6.46 -0.05
C LYS A 458 -46.15 -6.20 -1.26
N ASP A 459 -46.71 -5.61 -2.29
CA ASP A 459 -46.05 -5.49 -3.60
C ASP A 459 -44.92 -4.49 -3.58
N LYS A 460 -45.03 -3.39 -2.82
CA LYS A 460 -44.05 -2.31 -2.84
C LYS A 460 -42.96 -2.42 -1.76
N VAL A 461 -43.20 -3.18 -0.69
CA VAL A 461 -42.27 -3.21 0.45
C VAL A 461 -41.94 -4.64 0.86
N ILE A 462 -42.89 -5.50 1.13
CA ILE A 462 -42.65 -6.82 1.68
C ILE A 462 -42.00 -7.77 0.66
N TYR A 463 -42.56 -7.86 -0.54
CA TYR A 463 -42.04 -8.81 -1.56
C TYR A 463 -40.65 -8.43 -2.07
N PRO A 464 -40.28 -7.17 -2.29
CA PRO A 464 -38.89 -6.80 -2.56
C PRO A 464 -37.94 -7.27 -1.46
N LEU A 465 -38.30 -7.10 -0.19
CA LEU A 465 -37.45 -7.53 0.93
C LEU A 465 -37.34 -9.07 1.06
N ILE A 466 -38.40 -9.80 0.71
CA ILE A 466 -38.36 -11.26 0.61
C ILE A 466 -37.42 -11.69 -0.52
N LYS A 467 -37.52 -11.02 -1.68
CA LYS A 467 -36.62 -11.30 -2.82
C LYS A 467 -35.15 -11.03 -2.51
N LEU A 468 -34.87 -10.05 -1.65
CA LEU A 468 -33.54 -9.74 -1.15
C LEU A 468 -33.09 -10.66 0.00
N GLY A 469 -33.97 -11.57 0.47
CA GLY A 469 -33.68 -12.48 1.57
C GLY A 469 -33.62 -11.85 2.95
N LEU A 470 -34.12 -10.60 3.09
CA LEU A 470 -34.12 -9.86 4.36
C LEU A 470 -35.32 -10.16 5.25
N VAL A 471 -36.45 -10.53 4.62
CA VAL A 471 -37.71 -10.89 5.28
C VAL A 471 -38.13 -12.28 4.85
N ALA A 472 -38.70 -13.07 5.75
CA ALA A 472 -39.26 -14.38 5.45
C ALA A 472 -40.74 -14.46 5.83
N GLN A 473 -41.43 -15.47 5.29
CA GLN A 473 -42.83 -15.78 5.49
C GLN A 473 -42.98 -17.03 6.35
N THR A 474 -43.98 -17.06 7.25
CA THR A 474 -44.24 -18.27 8.05
C THR A 474 -44.81 -19.42 7.24
N HIS A 475 -45.49 -19.15 6.13
CA HIS A 475 -46.07 -20.13 5.21
C HIS A 475 -45.61 -19.83 3.78
N PRO A 476 -44.38 -20.14 3.41
CA PRO A 476 -43.85 -19.80 2.07
C PRO A 476 -44.53 -20.61 0.96
N GLU A 477 -44.94 -21.86 1.22
CA GLU A 477 -45.64 -22.73 0.27
C GLU A 477 -47.04 -22.21 -0.10
N THR A 478 -47.64 -21.44 0.80
CA THR A 478 -48.99 -20.86 0.61
C THR A 478 -49.01 -19.37 0.90
N PRO A 479 -48.53 -18.50 -0.04
CA PRO A 479 -48.36 -17.07 0.20
C PRO A 479 -49.64 -16.30 0.57
N ARG A 480 -50.83 -16.87 0.25
CA ARG A 480 -52.16 -16.33 0.60
C ARG A 480 -52.77 -16.93 1.86
N HIS A 481 -51.99 -17.65 2.65
CA HIS A 481 -52.49 -18.29 3.86
C HIS A 481 -53.12 -17.25 4.82
N PRO A 482 -54.29 -17.49 5.42
CA PRO A 482 -54.99 -16.51 6.29
C PRO A 482 -54.17 -16.12 7.53
N LYS A 483 -53.31 -17.01 8.06
CA LYS A 483 -52.42 -16.79 9.22
C LYS A 483 -51.00 -16.43 8.81
N GLN A 484 -50.80 -15.92 7.57
CA GLN A 484 -49.49 -15.52 7.09
C GLN A 484 -48.88 -14.43 7.98
N LYS A 485 -47.63 -14.63 8.46
CA LYS A 485 -46.83 -13.65 9.19
C LYS A 485 -45.49 -13.46 8.52
N TYR A 486 -44.80 -12.38 8.88
CA TYR A 486 -43.50 -11.99 8.33
C TYR A 486 -42.53 -11.72 9.47
N TYR A 487 -41.25 -12.06 9.27
CA TYR A 487 -40.18 -11.87 10.22
C TYR A 487 -38.86 -11.63 9.53
N LEU A 488 -37.87 -11.04 10.25
CA LEU A 488 -36.53 -10.84 9.71
C LEU A 488 -35.78 -12.17 9.67
N THR A 489 -35.09 -12.42 8.57
CA THR A 489 -34.10 -13.50 8.48
C THR A 489 -32.84 -13.12 9.25
N GLU A 490 -31.85 -14.02 9.37
CA GLU A 490 -30.56 -13.67 9.98
C GLU A 490 -29.87 -12.50 9.24
N LEU A 491 -29.91 -12.50 7.88
CA LEU A 491 -29.44 -11.36 7.10
C LEU A 491 -30.25 -10.07 7.36
N GLY A 492 -31.57 -10.21 7.55
CA GLY A 492 -32.44 -9.10 7.92
C GLY A 492 -32.14 -8.53 9.31
N LYS A 493 -31.81 -9.34 10.29
CA LYS A 493 -31.36 -8.91 11.63
C LYS A 493 -30.02 -8.20 11.58
N THR A 494 -29.08 -8.72 10.80
CA THR A 494 -27.78 -8.07 10.56
C THR A 494 -27.96 -6.71 9.90
N MET A 495 -28.85 -6.62 8.91
CA MET A 495 -29.19 -5.36 8.24
C MET A 495 -29.85 -4.36 9.19
N LEU A 496 -30.70 -4.82 10.10
CA LEU A 496 -31.30 -3.98 11.17
C LEU A 496 -30.21 -3.39 12.07
N ALA A 497 -29.28 -4.22 12.57
CA ALA A 497 -28.16 -3.76 13.39
C ALA A 497 -27.28 -2.75 12.65
N TYR A 498 -27.02 -2.98 11.37
CA TYR A 498 -26.27 -2.08 10.50
C TYR A 498 -26.96 -0.72 10.31
N LEU A 499 -28.28 -0.70 10.08
CA LEU A 499 -29.07 0.53 9.97
C LEU A 499 -29.07 1.32 11.28
N MET A 500 -29.25 0.64 12.43
CA MET A 500 -29.26 1.30 13.73
C MET A 500 -27.90 1.92 14.10
N ASN A 501 -26.80 1.29 13.72
CA ASN A 501 -25.44 1.82 13.98
C ASN A 501 -25.02 2.95 13.06
N THR A 502 -25.56 3.00 11.82
CA THR A 502 -25.19 4.04 10.83
C THR A 502 -26.08 5.28 10.90
N ASP A 503 -27.32 5.17 11.38
CA ASP A 503 -28.22 6.31 11.55
C ASP A 503 -28.02 7.08 12.88
N CYS A 504 -27.13 6.59 13.78
CA CYS A 504 -26.67 7.33 14.96
C CYS A 504 -25.49 8.28 14.68
N MET A 505 -24.95 8.33 13.45
CA MET A 505 -23.83 9.18 13.04
C MET A 505 -24.20 10.27 12.02
N GLU A 506 -25.46 10.35 11.58
CA GLU A 506 -26.04 11.49 10.85
C GLU A 506 -27.01 12.27 11.76
#